data_e04ddf43feb9acdef94a6f4193a51f3e
#
_entry.id   e04ddf43feb9acdef94a6f4193a51f3e
#
_cell.length_a   1.000
_cell.length_b   1.000
_cell.length_c   1.000
_cell.angle_alpha   90.00
_cell.angle_beta   90.00
_cell.angle_gamma   90.00
#
_symmetry.space_group_name_H-M   'P 1'
#
loop_
_entity.id
_entity.type
_entity.pdbx_description
1 polymer ?
#
loop_
_entity_poly.entity_id
_entity_poly.type
_entity_poly.pdbx_seq_one_letter_code
_entity_poly.pdbx_strand_id
1 'polypeptide(L)'
;MPSLHLSRYAFPFSKDGKHLLYSSKNNSFYGINAELKDLLDNLRHNTIKEETVSEDETLDTLYKGGILVGDYDDDDFLDSLKTNYHIMAYGNERLTLTIAPTIQCNLRCPYCFEESKPKGIMNDATINNLIQFIQSHECAKQYDINWFGGEPLIGLSQIRKILDKLAKLEQPYRVGHSIITNGTLLTDKAIALFMEYPLDSMQITLDGNKESHNKKRFTLTGKGTFDLILDNAIKFKKSSPHTKLTFRINIDNSNSDEYVEVYRYITELFGQNTVSTYPG
;
A
#
# COMPACT_ATOMS: atom_id res chain seq x y z
N MET A 1 -0.48 -43.27 -1.57
CA MET A 1 -1.41 -42.28 -2.12
C MET A 1 -1.12 -40.97 -1.42
N PRO A 2 -1.08 -39.86 -2.12
CA PRO A 2 -0.81 -38.58 -1.49
C PRO A 2 -1.88 -38.28 -0.43
N SER A 3 -1.42 -37.83 0.72
CA SER A 3 -2.26 -37.39 1.84
C SER A 3 -2.11 -35.90 2.03
N LEU A 4 -3.22 -35.26 2.39
CA LEU A 4 -3.29 -33.81 2.57
C LEU A 4 -3.54 -33.49 4.05
N HIS A 5 -3.04 -32.37 4.50
CA HIS A 5 -3.24 -31.84 5.85
C HIS A 5 -3.54 -30.34 5.77
N LEU A 6 -3.94 -29.74 6.90
CA LEU A 6 -4.14 -28.30 6.98
C LEU A 6 -2.80 -27.57 6.84
N SER A 7 -2.72 -26.62 5.92
CA SER A 7 -1.54 -25.75 5.78
C SER A 7 -1.25 -25.01 7.10
N ARG A 8 0.03 -24.91 7.48
CA ARG A 8 0.48 -24.12 8.62
C ARG A 8 0.18 -22.61 8.48
N TYR A 9 -0.18 -22.18 7.29
CA TYR A 9 -0.58 -20.80 6.96
C TYR A 9 -2.10 -20.60 6.97
N ALA A 10 -2.88 -21.62 7.35
CA ALA A 10 -4.33 -21.60 7.44
C ALA A 10 -4.79 -21.71 8.91
N PHE A 11 -5.65 -20.80 9.34
CA PHE A 11 -6.05 -20.60 10.72
C PHE A 11 -7.58 -20.61 10.86
N PRO A 12 -8.23 -21.77 11.09
CA PRO A 12 -9.62 -21.80 11.49
C PRO A 12 -9.78 -21.27 12.92
N PHE A 13 -10.79 -20.41 13.14
CA PHE A 13 -11.10 -19.83 14.43
C PHE A 13 -12.59 -19.47 14.54
N SER A 14 -13.04 -19.14 15.76
CA SER A 14 -14.41 -18.67 16.00
C SER A 14 -14.39 -17.32 16.67
N LYS A 15 -15.27 -16.42 16.23
CA LYS A 15 -15.46 -15.11 16.83
C LYS A 15 -16.94 -14.73 16.75
N ASP A 16 -17.51 -14.27 17.85
CA ASP A 16 -18.90 -13.79 17.94
C ASP A 16 -19.93 -14.78 17.36
N GLY A 17 -19.76 -16.08 17.65
CA GLY A 17 -20.62 -17.15 17.17
C GLY A 17 -20.47 -17.50 15.68
N LYS A 18 -19.53 -16.89 14.98
CA LYS A 18 -19.19 -17.20 13.57
C LYS A 18 -17.91 -17.99 13.51
N HIS A 19 -17.86 -18.94 12.58
CA HIS A 19 -16.66 -19.69 12.27
C HIS A 19 -16.00 -19.13 11.00
N LEU A 20 -14.70 -18.88 11.11
CA LEU A 20 -13.91 -18.24 10.07
C LEU A 20 -12.62 -19.03 9.82
N LEU A 21 -12.14 -18.96 8.60
CA LEU A 21 -10.84 -19.46 8.21
C LEU A 21 -10.03 -18.29 7.64
N TYR A 22 -8.86 -18.05 8.19
CA TYR A 22 -7.90 -17.08 7.67
C TYR A 22 -6.74 -17.81 6.98
N SER A 23 -6.39 -17.38 5.77
CA SER A 23 -5.19 -17.83 5.08
C SER A 23 -4.19 -16.69 5.00
N SER A 24 -3.02 -16.87 5.61
CA SER A 24 -1.93 -15.89 5.53
C SER A 24 -1.14 -15.98 4.21
N LYS A 25 -1.31 -17.04 3.41
CA LYS A 25 -0.68 -17.14 2.07
C LYS A 25 -1.19 -16.05 1.11
N ASN A 26 -2.47 -15.72 1.20
CA ASN A 26 -3.14 -14.77 0.30
C ASN A 26 -3.90 -13.66 1.04
N ASN A 27 -3.76 -13.60 2.39
CA ASN A 27 -4.43 -12.64 3.26
C ASN A 27 -5.96 -12.62 3.10
N SER A 28 -6.57 -13.81 2.99
CA SER A 28 -8.00 -13.97 2.76
C SER A 28 -8.73 -14.55 3.94
N PHE A 29 -10.01 -14.15 4.11
CA PHE A 29 -10.93 -14.69 5.09
C PHE A 29 -12.08 -15.43 4.40
N TYR A 30 -12.43 -16.59 4.93
CA TYR A 30 -13.54 -17.41 4.46
C TYR A 30 -14.51 -17.65 5.63
N GLY A 31 -15.81 -17.47 5.38
CA GLY A 31 -16.83 -17.98 6.29
C GLY A 31 -16.97 -19.48 6.15
N ILE A 32 -16.92 -20.21 7.25
CA ILE A 32 -17.05 -21.68 7.28
C ILE A 32 -18.12 -22.09 8.28
N ASN A 33 -18.67 -23.30 8.15
CA ASN A 33 -19.58 -23.86 9.15
C ASN A 33 -18.81 -24.57 10.28
N ALA A 34 -19.53 -24.98 11.32
CA ALA A 34 -18.92 -25.64 12.49
C ALA A 34 -18.26 -26.98 12.12
N GLU A 35 -18.94 -27.76 11.26
CA GLU A 35 -18.47 -29.10 10.84
C GLU A 35 -17.13 -29.00 10.09
N LEU A 36 -17.03 -28.03 9.16
CA LEU A 36 -15.80 -27.77 8.41
C LEU A 36 -14.69 -27.25 9.34
N LYS A 37 -15.03 -26.39 10.32
CA LYS A 37 -14.06 -25.93 11.30
C LYS A 37 -13.47 -27.08 12.10
N ASP A 38 -14.31 -28.00 12.61
CA ASP A 38 -13.88 -29.16 13.39
C ASP A 38 -13.02 -30.11 12.55
N LEU A 39 -13.39 -30.31 11.27
CA LEU A 39 -12.57 -31.06 10.32
C LEU A 39 -11.20 -30.43 10.11
N LEU A 40 -11.14 -29.12 9.87
CA LEU A 40 -9.88 -28.40 9.66
C LEU A 40 -9.00 -28.39 10.92
N ASP A 41 -9.58 -28.26 12.12
CA ASP A 41 -8.83 -28.38 13.36
C ASP A 41 -8.26 -29.80 13.55
N ASN A 42 -8.99 -30.83 13.16
CA ASN A 42 -8.50 -32.21 13.15
C ASN A 42 -7.33 -32.39 12.18
N LEU A 43 -7.42 -31.80 10.98
CA LEU A 43 -6.40 -31.88 9.93
C LEU A 43 -5.10 -31.10 10.25
N ARG A 44 -5.01 -30.42 11.41
CA ARG A 44 -3.74 -29.89 11.94
C ARG A 44 -2.77 -31.00 12.37
N HIS A 45 -3.32 -32.15 12.79
CA HIS A 45 -2.55 -33.25 13.38
C HIS A 45 -2.76 -34.57 12.63
N ASN A 46 -3.71 -34.60 11.74
CA ASN A 46 -4.07 -35.77 10.93
C ASN A 46 -4.05 -35.41 9.45
N THR A 47 -4.17 -36.45 8.62
CA THR A 47 -4.23 -36.29 7.16
C THR A 47 -5.53 -36.86 6.59
N ILE A 48 -5.91 -36.39 5.40
CA ILE A 48 -7.00 -36.89 4.59
C ILE A 48 -6.45 -37.32 3.23
N LYS A 49 -7.04 -38.36 2.63
CA LYS A 49 -6.61 -38.81 1.30
C LYS A 49 -7.04 -37.81 0.23
N GLU A 50 -6.20 -37.57 -0.75
CA GLU A 50 -6.47 -36.66 -1.88
C GLU A 50 -7.72 -37.10 -2.67
N GLU A 51 -7.96 -38.42 -2.82
CA GLU A 51 -9.16 -38.95 -3.46
C GLU A 51 -10.45 -38.46 -2.77
N THR A 52 -10.49 -38.49 -1.42
CA THR A 52 -11.63 -38.00 -0.63
C THR A 52 -11.84 -36.50 -0.80
N VAL A 53 -10.76 -35.77 -0.93
CA VAL A 53 -10.81 -34.31 -1.15
C VAL A 53 -11.37 -34.02 -2.54
N SER A 54 -10.98 -34.77 -3.56
CA SER A 54 -11.43 -34.56 -4.94
C SER A 54 -12.92 -34.92 -5.15
N GLU A 55 -13.51 -35.75 -4.27
CA GLU A 55 -14.93 -36.11 -4.29
C GLU A 55 -15.84 -35.08 -3.60
N ASP A 56 -15.27 -34.13 -2.80
CA ASP A 56 -16.01 -33.11 -2.08
C ASP A 56 -15.65 -31.73 -2.65
N GLU A 57 -16.63 -31.02 -3.24
CA GLU A 57 -16.44 -29.70 -3.88
C GLU A 57 -15.85 -28.65 -2.93
N THR A 58 -16.23 -28.70 -1.65
CA THR A 58 -15.71 -27.75 -0.63
C THR A 58 -14.25 -28.04 -0.34
N LEU A 59 -13.90 -29.31 -0.12
CA LEU A 59 -12.53 -29.72 0.17
C LEU A 59 -11.62 -29.53 -1.05
N ASP A 60 -12.11 -29.81 -2.26
CA ASP A 60 -11.40 -29.55 -3.52
C ASP A 60 -11.11 -28.05 -3.70
N THR A 61 -12.07 -27.18 -3.37
CA THR A 61 -11.88 -25.74 -3.38
C THR A 61 -10.81 -25.30 -2.37
N LEU A 62 -10.78 -25.88 -1.17
CA LEU A 62 -9.76 -25.60 -0.16
C LEU A 62 -8.37 -26.10 -0.58
N TYR A 63 -8.30 -27.24 -1.26
CA TYR A 63 -7.06 -27.78 -1.83
C TYR A 63 -6.52 -26.86 -2.93
N LYS A 64 -7.34 -26.51 -3.92
CA LYS A 64 -6.99 -25.54 -4.97
C LYS A 64 -6.62 -24.16 -4.43
N GLY A 65 -7.19 -23.78 -3.30
CA GLY A 65 -6.87 -22.52 -2.57
C GLY A 65 -5.61 -22.59 -1.68
N GLY A 66 -4.92 -23.75 -1.63
CA GLY A 66 -3.72 -23.93 -0.81
C GLY A 66 -3.97 -23.94 0.71
N ILE A 67 -5.21 -24.25 1.12
CA ILE A 67 -5.63 -24.44 2.52
C ILE A 67 -5.33 -25.85 2.98
N LEU A 68 -5.67 -26.84 2.15
CA LEU A 68 -5.22 -28.22 2.28
C LEU A 68 -3.99 -28.40 1.39
N VAL A 69 -2.95 -29.06 1.89
CA VAL A 69 -1.63 -29.15 1.24
C VAL A 69 -1.02 -30.52 1.43
N GLY A 70 -0.13 -30.91 0.52
CA GLY A 70 0.74 -32.06 0.68
C GLY A 70 1.96 -31.76 1.56
N ASP A 71 2.77 -32.80 1.82
CA ASP A 71 3.87 -32.75 2.81
C ASP A 71 4.91 -31.66 2.57
N TYR A 72 5.16 -31.24 1.33
CA TYR A 72 6.20 -30.28 0.97
C TYR A 72 5.68 -28.92 0.51
N ASP A 73 4.38 -28.77 0.25
CA ASP A 73 3.81 -27.55 -0.36
C ASP A 73 4.03 -26.29 0.47
N ASP A 74 4.00 -26.42 1.80
CA ASP A 74 4.24 -25.29 2.70
C ASP A 74 5.73 -24.90 2.78
N ASP A 75 6.64 -25.85 2.62
CA ASP A 75 8.08 -25.60 2.56
C ASP A 75 8.46 -24.99 1.22
N ASP A 76 7.92 -25.50 0.12
CA ASP A 76 8.10 -24.94 -1.22
C ASP A 76 7.57 -23.49 -1.29
N PHE A 77 6.43 -23.21 -0.66
CA PHE A 77 5.91 -21.86 -0.53
C PHE A 77 6.88 -20.96 0.25
N LEU A 78 7.40 -21.41 1.40
CA LEU A 78 8.38 -20.65 2.19
C LEU A 78 9.68 -20.41 1.41
N ASP A 79 10.17 -21.41 0.70
CA ASP A 79 11.40 -21.29 -0.08
C ASP A 79 11.22 -20.38 -1.30
N SER A 80 10.02 -20.36 -1.90
CA SER A 80 9.70 -19.38 -2.94
C SER A 80 9.71 -17.94 -2.39
N LEU A 81 9.17 -17.72 -1.18
CA LEU A 81 9.21 -16.41 -0.51
C LEU A 81 10.65 -15.98 -0.19
N LYS A 82 11.48 -16.89 0.35
CA LYS A 82 12.89 -16.61 0.62
C LYS A 82 13.64 -16.27 -0.67
N THR A 83 13.43 -17.04 -1.73
CA THR A 83 14.03 -16.80 -3.05
C THR A 83 13.67 -15.43 -3.59
N ASN A 84 12.37 -15.08 -3.57
CA ASN A 84 11.90 -13.77 -3.98
C ASN A 84 12.49 -12.64 -3.12
N TYR A 85 12.57 -12.85 -1.80
CA TYR A 85 13.22 -11.90 -0.90
C TYR A 85 14.70 -11.70 -1.27
N HIS A 86 15.46 -12.76 -1.53
CA HIS A 86 16.85 -12.66 -1.93
C HIS A 86 17.03 -11.95 -3.27
N ILE A 87 16.17 -12.25 -4.26
CA ILE A 87 16.18 -11.56 -5.55
C ILE A 87 15.94 -10.05 -5.36
N MET A 88 14.99 -9.69 -4.50
CA MET A 88 14.67 -8.29 -4.22
C MET A 88 15.73 -7.57 -3.37
N ALA A 89 16.28 -8.26 -2.36
CA ALA A 89 17.21 -7.66 -1.40
C ALA A 89 18.64 -7.53 -1.95
N TYR A 90 19.06 -8.46 -2.82
CA TYR A 90 20.43 -8.52 -3.35
C TYR A 90 20.50 -8.30 -4.87
N GLY A 91 19.35 -8.17 -5.54
CA GLY A 91 19.31 -7.79 -6.94
C GLY A 91 19.82 -6.36 -7.13
N ASN A 92 20.61 -6.12 -8.16
CA ASN A 92 21.19 -4.81 -8.49
C ASN A 92 20.56 -4.16 -9.72
N GLU A 93 19.57 -4.80 -10.33
CA GLU A 93 18.90 -4.27 -11.52
C GLU A 93 17.81 -3.23 -11.21
N ARG A 94 17.43 -3.11 -9.94
CA ARG A 94 16.39 -2.19 -9.47
C ARG A 94 16.89 -1.34 -8.31
N LEU A 95 16.83 -0.03 -8.46
CA LEU A 95 17.13 0.93 -7.41
C LEU A 95 15.84 1.56 -6.89
N THR A 96 15.50 1.29 -5.63
CA THR A 96 14.33 1.88 -4.97
C THR A 96 14.78 2.96 -4.01
N LEU A 97 14.23 4.17 -4.15
CA LEU A 97 14.59 5.33 -3.36
C LEU A 97 13.35 5.96 -2.72
N THR A 98 13.42 6.24 -1.42
CA THR A 98 12.48 7.15 -0.77
C THR A 98 13.15 8.51 -0.63
N ILE A 99 12.59 9.52 -1.31
CA ILE A 99 13.16 10.86 -1.40
C ILE A 99 12.22 11.84 -0.70
N ALA A 100 12.77 12.57 0.29
CA ALA A 100 12.10 13.67 0.96
C ALA A 100 12.58 15.00 0.36
N PRO A 101 11.87 15.59 -0.62
CA PRO A 101 12.25 16.89 -1.20
C PRO A 101 12.20 17.99 -0.15
N THR A 102 11.43 17.79 0.91
CA THR A 102 11.35 18.66 2.09
C THR A 102 10.91 17.86 3.31
N ILE A 103 11.36 18.32 4.48
CA ILE A 103 10.89 17.84 5.78
C ILE A 103 9.82 18.76 6.39
N GLN A 104 9.44 19.83 5.69
CA GLN A 104 8.35 20.73 6.11
C GLN A 104 7.00 20.08 5.88
N CYS A 105 6.03 20.40 6.73
CA CYS A 105 4.63 20.04 6.54
C CYS A 105 3.72 21.22 6.83
N ASN A 106 2.68 21.36 6.05
CA ASN A 106 1.67 22.41 6.21
C ASN A 106 0.53 22.03 7.17
N LEU A 107 0.51 20.78 7.67
CA LEU A 107 -0.44 20.32 8.68
C LEU A 107 0.19 20.23 10.08
N ARG A 108 -0.67 20.14 11.10
CA ARG A 108 -0.29 20.02 12.52
C ARG A 108 -1.02 18.85 13.18
N CYS A 109 -0.81 17.66 12.61
CA CYS A 109 -1.39 16.43 13.15
C CYS A 109 -0.76 16.12 14.51
N PRO A 110 -1.56 15.93 15.60
CA PRO A 110 -1.04 15.76 16.97
C PRO A 110 -0.24 14.48 17.18
N TYR A 111 -0.45 13.47 16.36
CA TYR A 111 0.25 12.18 16.42
C TYR A 111 1.46 12.07 15.48
N CYS A 112 1.84 13.17 14.81
CA CYS A 112 2.91 13.13 13.82
C CYS A 112 4.26 12.87 14.49
N PHE A 113 4.99 11.85 13.99
CA PHE A 113 6.33 11.51 14.50
C PHE A 113 7.38 12.63 14.26
N GLU A 114 7.13 13.53 13.30
CA GLU A 114 7.95 14.75 13.07
C GLU A 114 7.44 15.90 13.95
N GLU A 115 7.56 15.81 15.26
CA GLU A 115 7.03 16.80 16.21
C GLU A 115 7.59 18.21 15.97
N SER A 116 8.89 18.32 15.72
CA SER A 116 9.58 19.60 15.59
C SER A 116 9.28 20.38 14.31
N LYS A 117 8.68 19.70 13.29
CA LYS A 117 8.40 20.29 11.96
C LYS A 117 9.57 21.15 11.44
N PRO A 118 10.77 20.61 11.33
CA PRO A 118 11.94 21.40 10.98
C PRO A 118 11.78 22.05 9.61
N LYS A 119 12.42 23.18 9.41
CA LYS A 119 12.45 23.86 8.11
C LYS A 119 13.62 23.31 7.30
N GLY A 120 13.33 22.68 6.17
CA GLY A 120 14.36 22.18 5.28
C GLY A 120 13.77 21.82 3.92
N ILE A 121 14.36 22.35 2.87
CA ILE A 121 14.06 22.00 1.48
C ILE A 121 15.38 21.57 0.84
N MET A 122 15.34 20.48 0.08
CA MET A 122 16.51 19.96 -0.64
C MET A 122 17.10 21.05 -1.55
N ASN A 123 18.37 21.34 -1.40
CA ASN A 123 19.07 22.32 -2.23
C ASN A 123 19.64 21.69 -3.51
N ASP A 124 20.10 22.53 -4.45
CA ASP A 124 20.59 22.08 -5.75
C ASP A 124 21.85 21.19 -5.64
N ALA A 125 22.71 21.40 -4.64
CA ALA A 125 23.89 20.57 -4.41
C ALA A 125 23.45 19.15 -4.00
N THR A 126 22.48 19.02 -3.09
CA THR A 126 21.91 17.72 -2.69
C THR A 126 21.24 17.04 -3.87
N ILE A 127 20.49 17.76 -4.72
CA ILE A 127 19.89 17.21 -5.93
C ILE A 127 20.97 16.67 -6.88
N ASN A 128 22.06 17.43 -7.09
CA ASN A 128 23.16 16.99 -7.96
C ASN A 128 23.82 15.72 -7.40
N ASN A 129 24.09 15.66 -6.10
CA ASN A 129 24.67 14.49 -5.45
C ASN A 129 23.72 13.27 -5.56
N LEU A 130 22.41 13.47 -5.44
CA LEU A 130 21.42 12.42 -5.63
C LEU A 130 21.47 11.86 -7.06
N ILE A 131 21.57 12.71 -8.08
CA ILE A 131 21.69 12.26 -9.48
C ILE A 131 22.98 11.49 -9.69
N GLN A 132 24.11 11.97 -9.14
CA GLN A 132 25.40 11.24 -9.20
C GLN A 132 25.31 9.87 -8.50
N PHE A 133 24.65 9.82 -7.34
CA PHE A 133 24.40 8.55 -6.64
C PHE A 133 23.58 7.59 -7.50
N ILE A 134 22.50 8.06 -8.14
CA ILE A 134 21.69 7.24 -9.04
C ILE A 134 22.54 6.73 -10.21
N GLN A 135 23.35 7.58 -10.84
CA GLN A 135 24.22 7.21 -11.96
C GLN A 135 25.32 6.22 -11.57
N SER A 136 25.78 6.22 -10.31
CA SER A 136 26.78 5.25 -9.84
C SER A 136 26.25 3.82 -9.74
N HIS A 137 24.94 3.62 -9.84
CA HIS A 137 24.30 2.30 -9.87
C HIS A 137 24.16 1.80 -11.32
N GLU A 138 25.28 1.58 -12.00
CA GLU A 138 25.36 1.25 -13.43
C GLU A 138 24.56 -0.01 -13.82
N CYS A 139 24.38 -0.96 -12.90
CA CYS A 139 23.61 -2.18 -13.14
C CYS A 139 22.10 -1.99 -13.08
N ALA A 140 21.63 -0.88 -12.50
CA ALA A 140 20.21 -0.64 -12.30
C ALA A 140 19.54 -0.25 -13.62
N LYS A 141 18.56 -1.04 -14.04
CA LYS A 141 17.75 -0.84 -15.25
C LYS A 141 16.41 -0.16 -14.96
N GLN A 142 16.03 -0.13 -13.68
CA GLN A 142 14.79 0.44 -13.20
C GLN A 142 15.05 1.26 -11.93
N TYR A 143 14.50 2.46 -11.91
CA TYR A 143 14.44 3.31 -10.71
C TYR A 143 12.99 3.41 -10.25
N ASP A 144 12.76 3.18 -8.96
CA ASP A 144 11.47 3.41 -8.31
C ASP A 144 11.66 4.46 -7.22
N ILE A 145 11.01 5.59 -7.40
CA ILE A 145 11.10 6.73 -6.49
C ILE A 145 9.79 6.87 -5.74
N ASN A 146 9.87 6.89 -4.41
CA ASN A 146 8.75 7.23 -3.55
C ASN A 146 8.96 8.63 -2.95
N TRP A 147 8.15 9.59 -3.37
CA TRP A 147 8.16 10.94 -2.81
C TRP A 147 7.49 10.92 -1.44
N PHE A 148 8.25 11.34 -0.43
CA PHE A 148 7.86 11.32 0.98
C PHE A 148 8.35 12.58 1.70
N GLY A 149 8.33 12.59 3.04
CA GLY A 149 8.82 13.65 3.90
C GLY A 149 7.72 14.21 4.79
N GLY A 150 7.80 15.47 5.16
CA GLY A 150 6.71 16.14 5.88
C GLY A 150 5.46 16.23 4.99
N GLU A 151 5.50 17.11 3.99
CA GLU A 151 4.57 17.12 2.86
C GLU A 151 5.38 17.32 1.57
N PRO A 152 5.53 16.29 0.73
CA PRO A 152 6.40 16.36 -0.44
C PRO A 152 6.01 17.45 -1.44
N LEU A 153 4.72 17.78 -1.54
CA LEU A 153 4.24 18.83 -2.48
C LEU A 153 4.65 20.26 -2.10
N ILE A 154 5.13 20.51 -0.87
CA ILE A 154 5.83 21.77 -0.55
C ILE A 154 7.12 21.88 -1.38
N GLY A 155 7.80 20.75 -1.61
CA GLY A 155 9.00 20.66 -2.44
C GLY A 155 8.70 20.36 -3.93
N LEU A 156 7.58 20.80 -4.48
CA LEU A 156 7.19 20.51 -5.87
C LEU A 156 8.25 20.95 -6.90
N SER A 157 8.95 22.06 -6.65
CA SER A 157 10.03 22.52 -7.51
C SER A 157 11.26 21.61 -7.47
N GLN A 158 11.54 21.00 -6.32
CA GLN A 158 12.60 20.00 -6.16
C GLN A 158 12.26 18.71 -6.89
N ILE A 159 11.00 18.23 -6.75
CA ILE A 159 10.50 17.08 -7.49
C ILE A 159 10.70 17.31 -8.99
N ARG A 160 10.26 18.47 -9.53
CA ARG A 160 10.46 18.82 -10.93
C ARG A 160 11.94 18.76 -11.33
N LYS A 161 12.81 19.45 -10.59
CA LYS A 161 14.25 19.47 -10.90
C LYS A 161 14.86 18.06 -10.95
N ILE A 162 14.46 17.18 -10.05
CA ILE A 162 14.96 15.80 -10.02
C ILE A 162 14.45 15.05 -11.26
N LEU A 163 13.15 15.13 -11.55
CA LEU A 163 12.56 14.46 -12.71
C LEU A 163 13.14 14.96 -14.04
N ASP A 164 13.31 16.31 -14.18
CA ASP A 164 13.95 16.93 -15.35
C ASP A 164 15.40 16.45 -15.57
N LYS A 165 16.14 16.21 -14.48
CA LYS A 165 17.50 15.67 -14.56
C LYS A 165 17.51 14.19 -14.91
N LEU A 166 16.61 13.40 -14.32
CA LEU A 166 16.49 11.97 -14.62
C LEU A 166 16.07 11.74 -16.08
N ALA A 167 15.17 12.56 -16.61
CA ALA A 167 14.74 12.49 -18.00
C ALA A 167 15.87 12.78 -19.03
N LYS A 168 16.95 13.43 -18.59
CA LYS A 168 18.14 13.75 -19.43
C LYS A 168 19.23 12.70 -19.38
N LEU A 169 19.10 11.65 -18.55
CA LEU A 169 20.07 10.58 -18.50
C LEU A 169 20.03 9.79 -19.80
N GLU A 170 21.19 9.48 -20.36
CA GLU A 170 21.34 8.83 -21.69
C GLU A 170 20.89 7.36 -21.70
N GLN A 171 20.64 6.76 -20.56
CA GLN A 171 20.26 5.34 -20.48
C GLN A 171 18.75 5.16 -20.49
N PRO A 172 18.21 4.14 -21.15
CA PRO A 172 16.80 3.86 -21.21
C PRO A 172 16.27 3.25 -19.91
N TYR A 173 16.44 3.96 -18.79
CA TYR A 173 15.93 3.51 -17.52
C TYR A 173 14.43 3.78 -17.43
N ARG A 174 13.69 2.76 -16.97
CA ARG A 174 12.33 3.01 -16.52
C ARG A 174 12.40 3.75 -15.18
N VAL A 175 11.91 4.95 -15.13
CA VAL A 175 11.69 5.69 -13.89
C VAL A 175 10.21 5.55 -13.51
N GLY A 176 9.94 4.66 -12.55
CA GLY A 176 8.64 4.62 -11.88
C GLY A 176 8.67 5.57 -10.69
N HIS A 177 7.57 6.25 -10.40
CA HIS A 177 7.49 7.02 -9.17
C HIS A 177 6.09 7.08 -8.56
N SER A 178 6.09 7.15 -7.24
CA SER A 178 4.89 7.22 -6.40
C SER A 178 5.01 8.35 -5.39
N ILE A 179 3.90 8.74 -4.79
CA ILE A 179 3.87 9.80 -3.79
C ILE A 179 2.95 9.44 -2.62
N ILE A 180 3.43 9.73 -1.41
CA ILE A 180 2.61 9.73 -0.19
C ILE A 180 2.43 11.19 0.23
N THR A 181 1.20 11.68 0.21
CA THR A 181 0.87 13.08 0.45
C THR A 181 -0.34 13.22 1.37
N ASN A 182 -0.44 14.36 2.05
CA ASN A 182 -1.68 14.71 2.74
C ASN A 182 -2.79 15.22 1.79
N GLY A 183 -2.49 15.43 0.51
CA GLY A 183 -3.45 15.79 -0.53
C GLY A 183 -3.87 17.26 -0.57
N THR A 184 -3.53 18.07 0.44
CA THR A 184 -3.98 19.49 0.50
C THR A 184 -3.33 20.38 -0.55
N LEU A 185 -2.15 20.01 -1.04
CA LEU A 185 -1.36 20.76 -2.01
C LEU A 185 -1.38 20.17 -3.43
N LEU A 186 -2.34 19.32 -3.76
CA LEU A 186 -2.62 18.86 -5.12
C LEU A 186 -3.24 19.99 -5.98
N THR A 187 -2.50 21.07 -6.12
CA THR A 187 -2.86 22.23 -6.93
C THR A 187 -2.77 21.93 -8.41
N ASP A 188 -3.34 22.80 -9.26
CA ASP A 188 -3.24 22.66 -10.72
C ASP A 188 -1.77 22.55 -11.20
N LYS A 189 -0.83 23.21 -10.51
CA LYS A 189 0.62 23.09 -10.80
C LYS A 189 1.15 21.70 -10.47
N ALA A 190 0.72 21.11 -9.36
CA ALA A 190 1.10 19.74 -9.00
C ALA A 190 0.50 18.72 -9.97
N ILE A 191 -0.78 18.91 -10.33
CA ILE A 191 -1.46 18.06 -11.32
C ILE A 191 -0.75 18.15 -12.67
N ALA A 192 -0.42 19.34 -13.15
CA ALA A 192 0.31 19.55 -14.41
C ALA A 192 1.68 18.86 -14.42
N LEU A 193 2.42 18.90 -13.29
CA LEU A 193 3.68 18.18 -13.17
C LEU A 193 3.47 16.65 -13.32
N PHE A 194 2.45 16.09 -12.66
CA PHE A 194 2.18 14.65 -12.74
C PHE A 194 1.45 14.22 -14.01
N MET A 195 0.96 15.13 -14.82
CA MET A 195 0.56 14.86 -16.21
C MET A 195 1.78 14.78 -17.14
N GLU A 196 2.80 15.59 -16.90
CA GLU A 196 4.06 15.57 -17.65
C GLU A 196 4.93 14.36 -17.25
N TYR A 197 4.98 14.06 -15.96
CA TYR A 197 5.67 12.91 -15.36
C TYR A 197 4.65 12.02 -14.63
N PRO A 198 4.01 11.05 -15.30
CA PRO A 198 2.91 10.28 -14.73
C PRO A 198 3.33 9.43 -13.52
N LEU A 199 2.60 9.56 -12.41
CA LEU A 199 2.77 8.71 -11.23
C LEU A 199 2.22 7.31 -11.48
N ASP A 200 2.94 6.28 -11.02
CA ASP A 200 2.41 4.91 -10.94
C ASP A 200 1.31 4.83 -9.85
N SER A 201 1.57 5.45 -8.69
CA SER A 201 0.61 5.48 -7.59
C SER A 201 0.69 6.74 -6.74
N MET A 202 -0.43 7.07 -6.12
CA MET A 202 -0.55 8.12 -5.11
C MET A 202 -1.29 7.59 -3.89
N GLN A 203 -0.72 7.81 -2.72
CA GLN A 203 -1.39 7.53 -1.45
C GLN A 203 -1.76 8.84 -0.76
N ILE A 204 -3.03 8.96 -0.39
CA ILE A 204 -3.57 10.06 0.42
C ILE A 204 -4.02 9.51 1.77
N THR A 205 -3.74 10.23 2.86
CA THR A 205 -4.11 9.79 4.21
C THR A 205 -5.34 10.54 4.72
N LEU A 206 -6.33 9.78 5.19
CA LEU A 206 -7.49 10.27 5.93
C LEU A 206 -7.48 9.67 7.35
N ASP A 207 -8.17 10.29 8.29
CA ASP A 207 -8.23 9.86 9.69
C ASP A 207 -9.70 9.70 10.14
N GLY A 208 -10.43 8.82 9.49
CA GLY A 208 -11.85 8.61 9.73
C GLY A 208 -12.73 9.52 8.88
N ASN A 209 -13.99 9.74 9.34
CA ASN A 209 -14.95 10.62 8.70
C ASN A 209 -14.54 12.10 8.81
N LYS A 210 -15.32 13.00 8.23
CA LYS A 210 -14.99 14.44 8.18
C LYS A 210 -14.75 15.05 9.55
N GLU A 211 -15.54 14.67 10.55
CA GLU A 211 -15.40 15.21 11.90
C GLU A 211 -14.11 14.75 12.58
N SER A 212 -13.86 13.44 12.60
CA SER A 212 -12.66 12.83 13.17
C SER A 212 -11.40 13.27 12.44
N HIS A 213 -11.44 13.30 11.11
CA HIS A 213 -10.33 13.77 10.30
C HIS A 213 -9.96 15.22 10.62
N ASN A 214 -10.94 16.14 10.64
CA ASN A 214 -10.66 17.56 10.86
C ASN A 214 -10.17 17.87 12.28
N LYS A 215 -10.46 17.03 13.28
CA LYS A 215 -9.87 17.12 14.62
C LYS A 215 -8.41 16.71 14.67
N LYS A 216 -7.98 15.81 13.76
CA LYS A 216 -6.63 15.23 13.75
C LYS A 216 -5.73 15.82 12.66
N ARG A 217 -6.29 16.23 11.51
CA ARG A 217 -5.53 16.75 10.35
C ARG A 217 -5.99 18.16 10.00
N PHE A 218 -5.33 19.12 10.60
CA PHE A 218 -5.65 20.54 10.44
C PHE A 218 -4.43 21.36 10.06
N THR A 219 -4.67 22.53 9.46
CA THR A 219 -3.64 23.50 9.08
C THR A 219 -3.09 24.23 10.31
N LEU A 220 -2.01 25.01 10.12
CA LEU A 220 -1.47 25.91 11.16
C LEU A 220 -2.53 26.85 11.78
N THR A 221 -3.57 27.21 11.03
CA THR A 221 -4.66 28.09 11.50
C THR A 221 -5.83 27.32 12.12
N GLY A 222 -5.68 26.00 12.32
CA GLY A 222 -6.74 25.15 12.88
C GLY A 222 -7.84 24.76 11.90
N LYS A 223 -7.73 25.09 10.60
CA LYS A 223 -8.75 24.74 9.60
C LYS A 223 -8.65 23.26 9.24
N GLY A 224 -9.78 22.54 9.28
CA GLY A 224 -9.89 21.18 8.80
C GLY A 224 -9.63 21.04 7.30
N THR A 225 -9.28 19.84 6.86
CA THR A 225 -8.76 19.61 5.50
C THR A 225 -9.50 18.55 4.70
N PHE A 226 -10.49 17.88 5.26
CA PHE A 226 -11.20 16.75 4.64
C PHE A 226 -11.76 17.07 3.25
N ASP A 227 -12.61 18.10 3.15
CA ASP A 227 -13.24 18.47 1.87
C ASP A 227 -12.22 18.89 0.83
N LEU A 228 -11.24 19.72 1.23
CA LEU A 228 -10.16 20.15 0.34
C LEU A 228 -9.37 18.99 -0.25
N ILE A 229 -9.07 17.98 0.57
CA ILE A 229 -8.34 16.78 0.14
C ILE A 229 -9.17 16.01 -0.89
N LEU A 230 -10.46 15.79 -0.64
CA LEU A 230 -11.31 15.06 -1.57
C LEU A 230 -11.53 15.80 -2.88
N ASP A 231 -11.77 17.12 -2.83
CA ASP A 231 -11.90 17.94 -4.03
C ASP A 231 -10.63 17.88 -4.90
N ASN A 232 -9.46 17.97 -4.26
CA ASN A 232 -8.18 17.86 -4.94
C ASN A 232 -7.96 16.45 -5.53
N ALA A 233 -8.30 15.40 -4.77
CA ALA A 233 -8.18 14.02 -5.23
C ALA A 233 -9.09 13.72 -6.42
N ILE A 234 -10.32 14.26 -6.44
CA ILE A 234 -11.25 14.15 -7.59
C ILE A 234 -10.65 14.81 -8.83
N LYS A 235 -10.14 16.05 -8.70
CA LYS A 235 -9.49 16.76 -9.82
C LYS A 235 -8.30 15.98 -10.35
N PHE A 236 -7.44 15.50 -9.45
CA PHE A 236 -6.27 14.70 -9.82
C PHE A 236 -6.68 13.42 -10.56
N LYS A 237 -7.63 12.65 -10.03
CA LYS A 237 -8.06 11.37 -10.64
C LYS A 237 -8.69 11.56 -12.01
N LYS A 238 -9.42 12.67 -12.23
CA LYS A 238 -9.94 13.06 -13.56
C LYS A 238 -8.82 13.37 -14.55
N SER A 239 -7.77 14.05 -14.11
CA SER A 239 -6.63 14.43 -14.95
C SER A 239 -5.63 13.29 -15.19
N SER A 240 -5.54 12.35 -14.25
CA SER A 240 -4.59 11.23 -14.26
C SER A 240 -5.30 9.89 -13.97
N PRO A 241 -6.16 9.41 -14.87
CA PRO A 241 -7.02 8.24 -14.63
C PRO A 241 -6.22 6.94 -14.45
N HIS A 242 -5.02 6.85 -15.01
CA HIS A 242 -4.17 5.65 -14.93
C HIS A 242 -3.39 5.54 -13.62
N THR A 243 -3.18 6.65 -12.89
CA THR A 243 -2.52 6.61 -11.59
C THR A 243 -3.37 5.82 -10.57
N LYS A 244 -2.75 4.85 -9.92
CA LYS A 244 -3.40 4.10 -8.84
C LYS A 244 -3.54 5.01 -7.62
N LEU A 245 -4.75 5.51 -7.37
CA LEU A 245 -5.05 6.33 -6.19
C LEU A 245 -5.50 5.44 -5.03
N THR A 246 -4.86 5.59 -3.89
CA THR A 246 -5.16 4.83 -2.67
C THR A 246 -5.39 5.78 -1.49
N PHE A 247 -6.46 5.57 -0.74
CA PHE A 247 -6.69 6.25 0.53
C PHE A 247 -6.28 5.32 1.68
N ARG A 248 -5.29 5.74 2.45
CA ARG A 248 -4.97 5.14 3.74
C ARG A 248 -5.85 5.79 4.80
N ILE A 249 -6.65 5.00 5.50
CA ILE A 249 -7.52 5.48 6.57
C ILE A 249 -6.88 5.10 7.90
N ASN A 250 -6.24 6.06 8.57
CA ASN A 250 -5.67 5.83 9.90
C ASN A 250 -6.79 5.59 10.91
N ILE A 251 -6.63 4.52 11.68
CA ILE A 251 -7.61 4.08 12.67
C ILE A 251 -6.95 4.03 14.04
N ASP A 252 -7.66 4.53 15.04
CA ASP A 252 -7.36 4.34 16.45
C ASP A 252 -8.64 4.00 17.24
N ASN A 253 -8.54 3.90 18.56
CA ASN A 253 -9.68 3.56 19.41
C ASN A 253 -10.84 4.57 19.32
N SER A 254 -10.61 5.78 18.84
CA SER A 254 -11.63 6.85 18.75
C SER A 254 -12.42 6.84 17.43
N ASN A 255 -11.96 6.12 16.40
CA ASN A 255 -12.57 6.12 15.06
C ASN A 255 -12.61 4.74 14.40
N SER A 256 -12.39 3.65 15.14
CA SER A 256 -12.35 2.29 14.61
C SER A 256 -13.62 1.88 13.87
N ASP A 257 -14.78 2.37 14.31
CA ASP A 257 -16.09 2.05 13.75
C ASP A 257 -16.39 2.84 12.47
N GLU A 258 -15.62 3.90 12.18
CA GLU A 258 -15.85 4.79 11.04
C GLU A 258 -15.30 4.25 9.72
N TYR A 259 -14.42 3.22 9.75
CA TYR A 259 -13.77 2.74 8.53
C TYR A 259 -14.75 2.33 7.43
N VAL A 260 -15.80 1.59 7.78
CA VAL A 260 -16.80 1.11 6.81
C VAL A 260 -17.60 2.26 6.22
N GLU A 261 -17.92 3.28 7.03
CA GLU A 261 -18.60 4.50 6.58
C GLU A 261 -17.74 5.25 5.56
N VAL A 262 -16.48 5.52 5.90
CA VAL A 262 -15.52 6.22 5.03
C VAL A 262 -15.27 5.43 3.75
N TYR A 263 -15.12 4.11 3.84
CA TYR A 263 -14.97 3.23 2.68
C TYR A 263 -16.14 3.38 1.70
N ARG A 264 -17.39 3.32 2.22
CA ARG A 264 -18.58 3.47 1.39
C ARG A 264 -18.65 4.86 0.76
N TYR A 265 -18.39 5.91 1.54
CA TYR A 265 -18.38 7.28 1.07
C TYR A 265 -17.35 7.50 -0.06
N ILE A 266 -16.12 7.02 0.09
CA ILE A 266 -15.09 7.09 -0.95
C ILE A 266 -15.50 6.28 -2.19
N THR A 267 -16.11 5.10 -2.00
CA THR A 267 -16.57 4.27 -3.11
C THR A 267 -17.70 4.94 -3.91
N GLU A 268 -18.65 5.61 -3.24
CA GLU A 268 -19.69 6.40 -3.90
C GLU A 268 -19.10 7.59 -4.66
N LEU A 269 -18.16 8.30 -4.04
CA LEU A 269 -17.57 9.52 -4.59
C LEU A 269 -16.75 9.28 -5.85
N PHE A 270 -15.97 8.20 -5.89
CA PHE A 270 -15.04 7.88 -6.99
C PHE A 270 -15.55 6.83 -7.96
N GLY A 271 -16.55 6.06 -7.57
CA GLY A 271 -17.02 4.88 -8.30
C GLY A 271 -16.30 3.60 -7.86
N GLN A 272 -17.02 2.49 -7.97
CA GLN A 272 -16.53 1.17 -7.58
C GLN A 272 -15.25 0.80 -8.36
N ASN A 273 -14.26 0.26 -7.69
CA ASN A 273 -12.96 -0.14 -8.25
C ASN A 273 -12.09 0.97 -8.88
N THR A 274 -12.47 2.24 -8.70
CA THR A 274 -11.71 3.38 -9.27
C THR A 274 -10.54 3.78 -8.38
N VAL A 275 -10.68 3.62 -7.08
CA VAL A 275 -9.65 3.88 -6.06
C VAL A 275 -9.60 2.73 -5.06
N SER A 276 -8.50 2.62 -4.33
CA SER A 276 -8.34 1.63 -3.26
C SER A 276 -8.40 2.33 -1.90
N THR A 277 -8.87 1.62 -0.87
CA THR A 277 -8.79 2.06 0.53
C THR A 277 -8.22 0.93 1.38
N TYR A 278 -7.48 1.27 2.42
CA TYR A 278 -7.06 0.30 3.42
C TYR A 278 -6.93 0.96 4.79
N PRO A 279 -7.13 0.20 5.90
CA PRO A 279 -6.91 0.69 7.25
C PRO A 279 -5.41 0.82 7.54
N GLY A 280 -4.99 1.87 8.24
CA GLY A 280 -3.61 2.15 8.62
C GLY A 280 -3.41 2.35 10.12
#